data_3ac1e88caa2943e67f524ff437dd6386
#
_entry.id   3ac1e88caa2943e67f524ff437dd6386
#
_cell.length_a   1.000
_cell.length_b   1.000
_cell.length_c   1.000
_cell.angle_alpha   90.00
_cell.angle_beta   90.00
_cell.angle_gamma   90.00
#
_symmetry.space_group_name_H-M   'P 1'
#
loop_
_entity.id
_entity.type
_entity.pdbx_description
1 polymer ?
#
loop_
_entity_poly.entity_id
_entity_poly.type
_entity_poly.pdbx_seq_one_letter_code
_entity_poly.pdbx_strand_id
1 'polypeptide(L)'
;MKRSILAAAILAAMAISAKAETVDVKYQGPVDLSRFECNSISRSSFIMRVCYAAAQRYMVINLDGTYYHHCAIDAGTVRSLMSADSMGRYYNANIRSRGSARGPFDCRDHPVPRM
;
A
#
# COMPACT_ATOMS: atom_id res chain seq x y z
N MET A 1 3.38 -49.74 -36.19
CA MET A 1 3.16 -49.38 -35.22
C MET A 1 3.58 -48.15 -34.79
N LYS A 2 3.02 -47.41 -34.40
CA LYS A 2 3.32 -46.27 -34.09
C LYS A 2 3.32 -45.96 -32.78
N ARG A 3 3.95 -45.22 -32.22
CA ARG A 3 3.93 -44.91 -31.01
C ARG A 3 3.76 -43.56 -30.80
N SER A 4 2.89 -43.05 -30.14
CA SER A 4 2.70 -41.73 -29.79
C SER A 4 3.54 -41.37 -28.67
N ILE A 5 4.38 -40.47 -28.85
CA ILE A 5 5.08 -39.95 -27.82
C ILE A 5 4.36 -38.87 -27.22
N LEU A 6 3.92 -39.08 -26.06
CA LEU A 6 3.36 -38.06 -25.32
C LEU A 6 4.46 -37.22 -24.83
N ALA A 7 4.72 -36.17 -25.49
CA ALA A 7 5.43 -35.11 -24.86
C ALA A 7 4.56 -34.61 -23.76
N ALA A 8 4.80 -35.06 -22.60
CA ALA A 8 4.22 -34.44 -21.45
C ALA A 8 4.78 -33.03 -21.43
N ALA A 9 3.99 -32.12 -21.89
CA ALA A 9 4.28 -30.74 -21.63
C ALA A 9 4.18 -30.58 -20.12
N ILE A 10 5.29 -30.64 -19.50
CA ILE A 10 5.34 -30.22 -18.14
C ILE A 10 5.17 -28.75 -18.14
N LEU A 11 3.98 -28.34 -18.01
CA LEU A 11 3.73 -27.02 -17.55
C LEU A 11 4.26 -26.97 -16.14
N ALA A 12 5.52 -26.66 -16.04
CA ALA A 12 6.03 -26.15 -14.81
C ALA A 12 5.20 -24.92 -14.53
N ALA A 13 4.18 -25.09 -13.74
CA ALA A 13 3.57 -23.94 -13.14
C ALA A 13 4.66 -23.25 -12.35
N MET A 14 5.20 -22.23 -12.97
CA MET A 14 6.03 -21.32 -12.24
C MET A 14 5.13 -20.70 -11.21
N ALA A 15 5.12 -21.27 -10.05
CA ALA A 15 4.63 -20.57 -8.90
C ALA A 15 5.50 -19.34 -8.79
N ILE A 16 4.97 -18.23 -9.28
CA ILE A 16 5.54 -16.96 -8.94
C ILE A 16 5.23 -16.79 -7.47
N SER A 17 6.16 -17.21 -6.65
CA SER A 17 6.08 -16.81 -5.27
C SER A 17 6.32 -15.31 -5.28
N ALA A 18 5.27 -14.56 -5.14
CA ALA A 18 5.38 -13.17 -4.83
C ALA A 18 6.16 -13.11 -3.51
N LYS A 19 7.39 -12.63 -3.58
CA LYS A 19 8.15 -12.34 -2.38
C LYS A 19 7.31 -11.43 -1.53
N ALA A 20 7.00 -11.85 -0.31
CA ALA A 20 6.38 -11.00 0.67
C ALA A 20 7.30 -9.79 0.86
N GLU A 21 6.80 -8.62 0.50
CA GLU A 21 7.53 -7.38 0.67
C GLU A 21 7.24 -6.83 2.05
N THR A 22 8.28 -6.49 2.79
CA THR A 22 8.16 -5.85 4.09
C THR A 22 8.84 -4.50 4.04
N VAL A 23 8.16 -3.48 4.52
CA VAL A 23 8.71 -2.12 4.60
C VAL A 23 8.73 -1.65 6.04
N ASP A 24 9.69 -0.80 6.37
CA ASP A 24 9.80 -0.22 7.69
C ASP A 24 8.96 1.05 7.76
N VAL A 25 7.92 1.01 8.56
CA VAL A 25 6.97 2.13 8.70
C VAL A 25 7.34 2.94 9.93
N LYS A 26 7.53 4.24 9.73
CA LYS A 26 7.92 5.14 10.80
C LYS A 26 6.93 5.08 11.95
N TYR A 27 7.44 4.96 13.16
CA TYR A 27 6.70 4.80 14.42
C TYR A 27 6.00 3.45 14.60
N GLN A 28 6.06 2.56 13.61
CA GLN A 28 5.39 1.26 13.68
C GLN A 28 6.38 0.09 13.60
N GLY A 29 7.40 0.21 12.76
CA GLY A 29 8.31 -0.89 12.47
C GLY A 29 7.91 -1.65 11.20
N PRO A 30 8.34 -2.90 11.05
CA PRO A 30 8.12 -3.66 9.84
C PRO A 30 6.64 -3.96 9.59
N VAL A 31 6.19 -3.71 8.36
CA VAL A 31 4.84 -4.02 7.90
C VAL A 31 4.93 -4.87 6.64
N ASP A 32 4.28 -6.03 6.65
CA ASP A 32 4.19 -6.91 5.51
C ASP A 32 3.12 -6.39 4.55
N LEU A 33 3.50 -6.14 3.31
CA LEU A 33 2.61 -5.56 2.29
C LEU A 33 1.83 -6.60 1.48
N SER A 34 1.87 -7.87 1.84
CA SER A 34 1.24 -8.93 1.05
C SER A 34 -0.28 -8.77 0.91
N ARG A 35 -0.92 -8.11 1.85
CA ARG A 35 -2.37 -7.86 1.82
C ARG A 35 -2.73 -6.47 1.31
N PHE A 36 -1.75 -5.72 0.85
CA PHE A 36 -1.96 -4.37 0.35
C PHE A 36 -1.96 -4.36 -1.16
N GLU A 37 -2.76 -3.48 -1.72
CA GLU A 37 -2.65 -3.11 -3.12
C GLU A 37 -1.79 -1.87 -3.19
N CYS A 38 -0.64 -1.98 -3.85
CA CYS A 38 0.35 -0.91 -3.92
C CYS A 38 0.43 -0.32 -5.32
N ASN A 39 0.53 1.00 -5.38
CA ASN A 39 0.68 1.74 -6.61
C ASN A 39 1.87 2.69 -6.50
N SER A 40 2.81 2.58 -7.43
CA SER A 40 3.91 3.53 -7.53
C SER A 40 3.41 4.82 -8.15
N ILE A 41 3.85 5.94 -7.62
CA ILE A 41 3.39 7.26 -8.04
C ILE A 41 4.55 8.00 -8.71
N SER A 42 4.31 8.51 -9.91
CA SER A 42 5.32 9.30 -10.63
C SER A 42 4.91 10.76 -10.78
N ARG A 43 3.66 11.12 -10.49
CA ARG A 43 3.12 12.46 -10.75
C ARG A 43 3.07 13.37 -9.53
N SER A 44 3.65 12.96 -8.43
CA SER A 44 3.73 13.77 -7.21
C SER A 44 5.18 14.13 -6.92
N SER A 45 5.39 15.30 -6.32
CA SER A 45 6.75 15.74 -5.97
C SER A 45 7.30 15.00 -4.74
N PHE A 46 6.45 14.42 -3.90
CA PHE A 46 6.92 13.76 -2.67
C PHE A 46 6.23 12.44 -2.36
N ILE A 47 5.06 12.17 -2.92
CA ILE A 47 4.41 10.87 -2.75
C ILE A 47 4.98 9.91 -3.78
N MET A 48 5.66 8.87 -3.31
CA MET A 48 6.35 7.92 -4.18
C MET A 48 5.58 6.63 -4.37
N ARG A 49 4.77 6.24 -3.38
CA ARG A 49 4.02 4.97 -3.43
C ARG A 49 2.86 5.03 -2.45
N VAL A 50 1.71 4.48 -2.86
CA VAL A 50 0.55 4.35 -2.00
C VAL A 50 0.16 2.88 -1.93
N CYS A 51 0.08 2.33 -0.73
CA CYS A 51 -0.32 0.96 -0.46
C CYS A 51 -1.56 0.97 0.42
N TYR A 52 -2.62 0.27 0.00
CA TYR A 52 -3.87 0.26 0.75
C TYR A 52 -4.37 -1.16 1.00
N ALA A 53 -4.65 -1.47 2.25
CA ALA A 53 -5.29 -2.71 2.66
C ALA A 53 -6.75 -2.39 2.97
N ALA A 54 -7.62 -2.59 1.98
CA ALA A 54 -9.01 -2.14 2.05
C ALA A 54 -9.79 -2.81 3.18
N ALA A 55 -9.58 -4.11 3.39
CA ALA A 55 -10.28 -4.86 4.43
C ALA A 55 -9.96 -4.33 5.82
N GLN A 56 -8.77 -3.82 6.04
CA GLN A 56 -8.32 -3.27 7.31
C GLN A 56 -8.43 -1.75 7.39
N ARG A 57 -8.81 -1.08 6.29
CA ARG A 57 -8.85 0.37 6.19
C ARG A 57 -7.53 0.99 6.64
N TYR A 58 -6.44 0.42 6.13
CA TYR A 58 -5.09 0.77 6.56
C TYR A 58 -4.25 1.15 5.35
N MET A 59 -3.65 2.32 5.38
CA MET A 59 -2.82 2.82 4.27
C MET A 59 -1.38 3.00 4.73
N VAL A 60 -0.47 2.54 3.90
CA VAL A 60 0.97 2.80 4.05
C VAL A 60 1.38 3.63 2.84
N ILE A 61 2.04 4.74 3.08
CA ILE A 61 2.40 5.70 2.05
C ILE A 61 3.88 6.08 2.16
N ASN A 62 4.56 6.07 1.01
CA ASN A 62 5.97 6.48 0.94
C ASN A 62 6.04 7.95 0.58
N LEU A 63 6.61 8.74 1.48
CA LEU A 63 6.86 10.17 1.29
C LEU A 63 8.36 10.39 1.27
N ASP A 64 8.91 10.72 0.11
CA ASP A 64 10.34 10.98 -0.06
C ASP A 64 11.25 9.86 0.47
N GLY A 65 10.81 8.62 0.35
CA GLY A 65 11.60 7.45 0.78
C GLY A 65 11.28 6.93 2.17
N THR A 66 10.44 7.62 2.95
CA THR A 66 10.02 7.17 4.27
C THR A 66 8.58 6.71 4.21
N TYR A 67 8.31 5.53 4.78
CA TYR A 67 6.95 5.02 4.87
C TYR A 67 6.28 5.50 6.14
N TYR A 68 5.03 5.95 5.98
CA TYR A 68 4.15 6.36 7.07
C TYR A 68 2.87 5.57 6.99
N HIS A 69 2.08 5.53 8.04
CA HIS A 69 0.81 4.81 8.04
C HIS A 69 -0.37 5.69 8.46
N HIS A 70 -1.55 5.31 7.99
CA HIS A 70 -2.81 5.94 8.35
C HIS A 70 -3.85 4.86 8.65
N CYS A 71 -4.59 5.04 9.73
CA CYS A 71 -5.54 4.07 10.26
C CYS A 71 -6.98 4.53 10.05
N ALA A 72 -7.89 3.57 9.95
CA ALA A 72 -9.31 3.82 9.74
C ALA A 72 -9.60 4.71 8.51
N ILE A 73 -8.74 4.64 7.50
CA ILE A 73 -8.91 5.42 6.28
C ILE A 73 -9.80 4.65 5.31
N ASP A 74 -10.89 5.28 4.91
CA ASP A 74 -11.88 4.65 4.06
C ASP A 74 -11.46 4.63 2.59
N ALA A 75 -12.02 3.70 1.83
CA ALA A 75 -11.71 3.54 0.42
C ALA A 75 -12.05 4.79 -0.40
N GLY A 76 -13.09 5.52 -0.03
CA GLY A 76 -13.46 6.76 -0.70
C GLY A 76 -12.39 7.83 -0.60
N THR A 77 -11.79 7.98 0.58
CA THR A 77 -10.68 8.92 0.79
C THR A 77 -9.46 8.51 -0.01
N VAL A 78 -9.14 7.22 -0.04
CA VAL A 78 -8.01 6.73 -0.84
C VAL A 78 -8.25 6.96 -2.34
N ARG A 79 -9.47 6.71 -2.82
CA ARG A 79 -9.82 7.01 -4.23
C ARG A 79 -9.67 8.49 -4.55
N SER A 80 -10.10 9.36 -3.65
CA SER A 80 -9.97 10.80 -3.83
C SER A 80 -8.50 11.23 -3.87
N LEU A 81 -7.66 10.64 -3.02
CA LEU A 81 -6.22 10.87 -3.07
C LEU A 81 -5.65 10.46 -4.42
N MET A 82 -5.99 9.25 -4.88
CA MET A 82 -5.44 8.70 -6.12
C MET A 82 -5.90 9.45 -7.36
N SER A 83 -7.08 10.09 -7.32
CA SER A 83 -7.63 10.83 -8.45
C SER A 83 -7.46 12.35 -8.36
N ALA A 84 -6.90 12.86 -7.28
CA ALA A 84 -6.73 14.30 -7.09
C ALA A 84 -5.79 14.89 -8.15
N ASP A 85 -6.08 16.10 -8.61
CA ASP A 85 -5.21 16.82 -9.54
C ASP A 85 -3.82 17.01 -8.95
N SER A 86 -3.75 17.32 -7.66
CA SER A 86 -2.52 17.31 -6.89
C SER A 86 -2.68 16.38 -5.71
N MET A 87 -2.06 15.21 -5.79
CA MET A 87 -2.07 14.23 -4.70
C MET A 87 -1.45 14.81 -3.44
N GLY A 88 -0.36 15.57 -3.60
CA GLY A 88 0.32 16.16 -2.47
C GLY A 88 -0.53 17.17 -1.72
N ARG A 89 -1.26 18.03 -2.43
CA ARG A 89 -2.16 18.98 -1.79
C ARG A 89 -3.33 18.27 -1.10
N TYR A 90 -3.90 17.27 -1.76
CA TYR A 90 -4.99 16.50 -1.17
C TYR A 90 -4.54 15.83 0.12
N TYR A 91 -3.38 15.18 0.08
CA TYR A 91 -2.81 14.49 1.23
C TYR A 91 -2.58 15.47 2.39
N ASN A 92 -1.95 16.60 2.13
CA ASN A 92 -1.66 17.60 3.15
C ASN A 92 -2.93 18.21 3.76
N ALA A 93 -3.97 18.39 2.95
CA ALA A 93 -5.20 19.03 3.40
C ALA A 93 -6.16 18.08 4.11
N ASN A 94 -6.17 16.80 3.74
CA ASN A 94 -7.22 15.88 4.16
C ASN A 94 -6.76 14.68 4.98
N ILE A 95 -5.49 14.32 4.92
CA ILE A 95 -5.01 13.07 5.53
C ILE A 95 -3.94 13.32 6.59
N ARG A 96 -2.98 14.16 6.27
CA ARG A 96 -1.78 14.33 7.06
C ARG A 96 -2.04 14.95 8.43
N SER A 97 -1.40 14.41 9.48
CA SER A 97 -1.27 15.10 10.75
C SER A 97 -0.24 16.22 10.63
N ARG A 98 -0.49 17.37 11.25
CA ARG A 98 0.43 18.51 11.19
C ARG A 98 0.84 18.90 12.60
N GLY A 99 2.11 18.67 12.95
CA GLY A 99 2.64 18.99 14.26
C GLY A 99 1.83 18.31 15.36
N SER A 100 1.29 19.09 16.29
CA SER A 100 0.43 18.56 17.34
C SER A 100 -1.01 18.35 16.89
N ALA A 101 -1.40 18.85 15.71
CA ALA A 101 -2.73 18.66 15.16
C ALA A 101 -2.80 17.28 14.49
N ARG A 102 -3.56 16.37 15.08
CA ARG A 102 -3.73 15.03 14.52
C ARG A 102 -4.74 15.06 13.40
N GLY A 103 -4.37 14.45 12.28
CA GLY A 103 -5.28 14.27 11.16
C GLY A 103 -6.35 13.22 11.49
N PRO A 104 -7.37 13.09 10.62
CA PRO A 104 -8.51 12.19 10.90
C PRO A 104 -8.15 10.71 10.86
N PHE A 105 -7.00 10.34 10.30
CA PHE A 105 -6.58 8.95 10.16
C PHE A 105 -5.30 8.65 10.95
N ASP A 106 -5.05 9.41 11.99
CA ASP A 106 -3.85 9.24 12.81
C ASP A 106 -3.95 7.94 13.61
N CYS A 107 -2.96 7.07 13.47
CA CYS A 107 -2.95 5.77 14.13
C CYS A 107 -2.80 5.85 15.65
N ARG A 108 -2.53 7.02 16.20
CA ARG A 108 -2.58 7.22 17.66
C ARG A 108 -4.02 7.28 18.17
N ASP A 109 -4.97 7.63 17.30
CA ASP A 109 -6.39 7.75 17.64
C ASP A 109 -7.23 6.57 17.18
N HIS A 110 -6.63 5.64 16.42
CA HIS A 110 -7.30 4.45 15.89
C HIS A 110 -6.40 3.24 16.05
N PRO A 111 -6.93 2.05 16.33
CA PRO A 111 -6.10 0.87 16.46
C PRO A 111 -5.35 0.55 15.16
N VAL A 112 -4.08 0.22 15.29
CA VAL A 112 -3.32 -0.33 14.16
C VAL A 112 -3.80 -1.75 13.92
N PRO A 113 -4.25 -2.08 12.71
CA PRO A 113 -4.78 -3.42 12.47
C PRO A 113 -3.68 -4.48 12.56
N ARG A 114 -4.08 -5.67 12.97
CA ARG A 114 -3.20 -6.83 12.91
C ARG A 114 -3.27 -7.37 11.49
N MET A 115 -2.13 -7.47 10.87
CA MET A 115 -2.01 -7.92 9.49
C MET A 115 -1.65 -9.41 9.42
#